data_e8bff2ec9d7e5acf5d01cab7e1c2c6b3
#
_entry.id   e8bff2ec9d7e5acf5d01cab7e1c2c6b3
#
_cell.length_a   1.000
_cell.length_b   1.000
_cell.length_c   1.000
_cell.angle_alpha   90.00
_cell.angle_beta   90.00
_cell.angle_gamma   90.00
#
_symmetry.space_group_name_H-M   'P 1'
#
loop_
_entity.id
_entity.type
_entity.pdbx_description
1 polymer ?
#
loop_
_entity_poly.entity_id
_entity_poly.type
_entity_poly.pdbx_seq_one_letter_code
_entity_poly.pdbx_strand_id
1 'polypeptide(L)'
;MVGRGADDADGGWGAAGVGGRGKGGAAVSVTLRSLRFGDKDASRAREMAGRYTHAVVRGVPSSMAQEGDGQVDLARAQRESGVYCGILRQKLGLQVVELPPNEELPRGQLTGDMAVVIADTALITRPSVPARRKETDGLQKLFEELKFRVCEVTDESAALDASDILFTGTEIFVGVSKWTNLRGAEMVAKTYQDYAVSTIPVSGDLHLKSFCSMGGPDTLIIGSSDAARKALKMMEQLTDHHYETLTVPDDPAANCIYARVGPKSNVLVHRSAEEFPDSAQVFQKLTDYTLVPASCTEVSKIGGCLTACAILINRKLDI
;
A
#
# COMPACT_ATOMS: atom_id res chain seq x y z
N MET A 1 27.90 -46.93 -25.40
CA MET A 1 28.36 -45.52 -25.49
C MET A 1 27.15 -44.67 -25.19
N VAL A 2 27.03 -44.31 -23.96
CA VAL A 2 27.09 -43.03 -23.28
C VAL A 2 26.25 -41.94 -23.96
N GLY A 3 25.05 -41.66 -23.41
CA GLY A 3 24.25 -40.47 -23.65
C GLY A 3 23.72 -40.02 -22.28
N ARG A 4 24.14 -38.85 -21.86
CA ARG A 4 23.81 -38.23 -20.56
C ARG A 4 22.43 -37.61 -20.60
N GLY A 5 21.63 -37.87 -19.56
CA GLY A 5 20.40 -37.23 -19.29
C GLY A 5 20.59 -35.78 -18.81
N ALA A 6 19.67 -34.95 -19.19
CA ALA A 6 19.47 -33.61 -18.62
C ALA A 6 18.49 -33.71 -17.45
N ASP A 7 18.92 -33.29 -16.26
CA ASP A 7 18.09 -33.22 -15.07
C ASP A 7 17.20 -31.98 -15.18
N ASP A 8 15.91 -32.19 -15.34
CA ASP A 8 14.88 -31.17 -15.12
C ASP A 8 14.65 -31.02 -13.60
N ALA A 9 15.12 -29.92 -13.05
CA ALA A 9 14.83 -29.54 -11.67
C ALA A 9 13.43 -28.94 -11.59
N ASP A 10 12.45 -29.80 -11.37
CA ASP A 10 11.07 -29.43 -11.07
C ASP A 10 10.98 -28.96 -9.61
N GLY A 11 10.95 -27.66 -9.40
CA GLY A 11 10.82 -27.02 -8.08
C GLY A 11 9.41 -27.18 -7.51
N GLY A 12 9.18 -28.31 -6.84
CA GLY A 12 7.89 -28.62 -6.22
C GLY A 12 7.50 -27.64 -5.11
N TRP A 13 6.36 -27.03 -5.25
CA TRP A 13 5.71 -26.21 -4.23
C TRP A 13 5.11 -27.11 -3.14
N GLY A 14 5.74 -27.15 -1.99
CA GLY A 14 5.23 -27.87 -0.84
C GLY A 14 4.10 -27.09 -0.16
N ALA A 15 2.85 -27.52 -0.35
CA ALA A 15 1.73 -27.09 0.46
C ALA A 15 1.84 -27.72 1.85
N ALA A 16 2.08 -26.92 2.87
CA ALA A 16 2.07 -27.40 4.26
C ALA A 16 0.61 -27.46 4.77
N GLY A 17 0.17 -28.71 5.04
CA GLY A 17 -0.78 -29.11 6.05
C GLY A 17 -2.17 -28.47 6.12
N VAL A 18 -3.16 -29.12 5.48
CA VAL A 18 -4.57 -28.95 5.82
C VAL A 18 -4.87 -29.86 7.02
N GLY A 19 -5.12 -29.30 8.20
CA GLY A 19 -5.57 -29.98 9.39
C GLY A 19 -6.92 -29.44 9.85
N GLY A 20 -7.95 -30.31 9.89
CA GLY A 20 -9.08 -30.18 10.81
C GLY A 20 -10.38 -29.61 10.25
N ARG A 21 -11.37 -30.46 10.11
CA ARG A 21 -12.79 -30.12 9.87
C ARG A 21 -13.37 -29.36 11.07
N GLY A 22 -13.88 -28.14 10.84
CA GLY A 22 -14.72 -27.39 11.76
C GLY A 22 -15.83 -26.67 11.00
N LYS A 23 -17.08 -26.91 11.35
CA LYS A 23 -18.27 -26.22 10.84
C LYS A 23 -18.27 -24.79 11.39
N GLY A 24 -18.07 -23.80 10.54
CA GLY A 24 -18.08 -22.38 10.81
C GLY A 24 -17.09 -21.75 9.87
N GLY A 25 -17.51 -20.82 8.99
CA GLY A 25 -16.65 -20.21 7.97
C GLY A 25 -15.44 -19.47 8.57
N ALA A 26 -14.41 -20.22 8.89
CA ALA A 26 -13.12 -19.66 9.28
C ALA A 26 -12.42 -19.18 8.01
N ALA A 27 -12.13 -17.89 7.96
CA ALA A 27 -11.27 -17.32 6.93
C ALA A 27 -9.92 -18.05 6.97
N VAL A 28 -9.57 -18.74 5.89
CA VAL A 28 -8.28 -19.42 5.76
C VAL A 28 -7.23 -18.36 5.48
N SER A 29 -6.38 -18.07 6.45
CA SER A 29 -5.19 -17.26 6.21
C SER A 29 -4.11 -18.17 5.62
N VAL A 30 -3.50 -17.75 4.53
CA VAL A 30 -2.42 -18.48 3.87
C VAL A 30 -1.16 -17.63 3.97
N THR A 31 -0.14 -18.15 4.63
CA THR A 31 1.20 -17.54 4.57
C THR A 31 1.97 -18.23 3.45
N LEU A 32 2.28 -17.48 2.40
CA LEU A 32 3.14 -17.92 1.31
C LEU A 32 4.57 -17.60 1.70
N ARG A 33 5.29 -18.57 2.29
CA ARG A 33 6.71 -18.38 2.67
C ARG A 33 7.59 -18.61 1.46
N SER A 34 8.33 -17.60 1.03
CA SER A 34 9.51 -17.74 0.21
C SER A 34 10.76 -17.86 1.10
N LEU A 35 11.89 -18.25 0.50
CA LEU A 35 13.17 -18.49 1.18
C LEU A 35 13.59 -17.28 2.02
N ARG A 36 14.00 -17.51 3.27
CA ARG A 36 14.40 -16.48 4.23
C ARG A 36 15.58 -15.64 3.72
N PHE A 37 15.44 -14.32 3.77
CA PHE A 37 16.57 -13.40 3.70
C PHE A 37 17.61 -13.70 4.79
N GLY A 38 18.89 -13.52 4.46
CA GLY A 38 19.92 -13.41 5.47
C GLY A 38 19.71 -12.12 6.31
N ASP A 39 20.07 -12.14 7.59
CA ASP A 39 19.90 -11.01 8.52
C ASP A 39 20.39 -9.66 8.00
N LYS A 40 21.38 -9.66 7.10
CA LYS A 40 21.92 -8.44 6.47
C LYS A 40 20.95 -7.78 5.48
N ASP A 41 20.18 -8.57 4.72
CA ASP A 41 19.24 -8.05 3.73
C ASP A 41 17.97 -7.53 4.40
N ALA A 42 17.50 -8.19 5.47
CA ALA A 42 16.40 -7.70 6.30
C ALA A 42 16.75 -6.36 6.98
N SER A 43 17.98 -6.22 7.52
CA SER A 43 18.47 -4.97 8.10
C SER A 43 18.50 -3.84 7.06
N ARG A 44 18.95 -4.12 5.84
CA ARG A 44 19.00 -3.15 4.75
C ARG A 44 17.59 -2.74 4.28
N ALA A 45 16.66 -3.67 4.19
CA ALA A 45 15.28 -3.37 3.82
C ALA A 45 14.60 -2.46 4.87
N ARG A 46 14.81 -2.71 6.16
CA ARG A 46 14.38 -1.85 7.27
C ARG A 46 14.98 -0.45 7.17
N GLU A 47 16.25 -0.35 6.85
CA GLU A 47 16.94 0.94 6.70
C GLU A 47 16.37 1.75 5.54
N MET A 48 15.89 1.08 4.50
CA MET A 48 15.28 1.72 3.32
C MET A 48 13.79 2.01 3.49
N ALA A 49 13.13 1.49 4.53
CA ALA A 49 11.71 1.75 4.79
C ALA A 49 11.46 3.25 5.00
N GLY A 50 10.45 3.78 4.31
CA GLY A 50 10.11 5.21 4.34
C GLY A 50 11.07 6.15 3.59
N ARG A 51 12.12 5.64 2.94
CA ARG A 51 13.00 6.46 2.10
C ARG A 51 12.46 6.52 0.69
N TYR A 52 11.68 7.54 0.41
CA TYR A 52 11.16 7.77 -0.94
C TYR A 52 12.01 8.81 -1.67
N THR A 53 12.03 8.72 -3.00
CA THR A 53 12.72 9.65 -3.90
C THR A 53 11.75 10.31 -4.87
N HIS A 54 10.71 9.59 -5.27
CA HIS A 54 9.69 10.06 -6.20
C HIS A 54 8.30 9.74 -5.69
N ALA A 55 7.32 10.47 -6.20
CA ALA A 55 5.91 10.17 -6.08
C ALA A 55 5.23 10.35 -7.43
N VAL A 56 4.35 9.44 -7.80
CA VAL A 56 3.48 9.60 -8.96
C VAL A 56 2.09 9.95 -8.47
N VAL A 57 1.55 11.05 -8.96
CA VAL A 57 0.19 11.53 -8.66
C VAL A 57 -0.55 11.82 -9.95
N ARG A 58 -1.86 11.88 -9.92
CA ARG A 58 -2.68 12.33 -11.05
C ARG A 58 -3.52 13.52 -10.62
N GLY A 59 -3.68 14.47 -11.53
CA GLY A 59 -4.56 15.61 -11.33
C GLY A 59 -6.03 15.21 -11.14
N VAL A 60 -6.79 16.04 -10.45
CA VAL A 60 -8.22 15.83 -10.16
C VAL A 60 -9.03 16.10 -11.42
N PRO A 61 -9.74 15.10 -12.00
CA PRO A 61 -10.62 15.30 -13.13
C PRO A 61 -11.93 15.97 -12.71
N SER A 62 -12.55 16.72 -13.60
CA SER A 62 -13.85 17.36 -13.32
C SER A 62 -14.98 16.32 -13.15
N SER A 63 -14.85 15.18 -13.81
CA SER A 63 -15.76 14.03 -13.69
C SER A 63 -15.83 13.45 -12.28
N MET A 64 -14.83 13.67 -11.43
CA MET A 64 -14.85 13.27 -10.02
C MET A 64 -16.04 13.85 -9.25
N ALA A 65 -16.57 15.02 -9.66
CA ALA A 65 -17.74 15.63 -9.03
C ALA A 65 -19.01 14.77 -9.13
N GLN A 66 -19.03 13.79 -10.05
CA GLN A 66 -20.17 12.88 -10.25
C GLN A 66 -20.07 11.60 -9.43
N GLU A 67 -18.91 11.36 -8.80
CA GLU A 67 -18.67 10.24 -7.90
C GLU A 67 -19.23 10.52 -6.48
N GLY A 68 -19.32 9.49 -5.64
CA GLY A 68 -19.74 9.63 -4.25
C GLY A 68 -21.15 10.23 -4.11
N ASP A 69 -22.10 9.81 -4.96
CA ASP A 69 -23.47 10.34 -5.02
C ASP A 69 -23.55 11.85 -5.32
N GLY A 70 -22.56 12.39 -6.03
CA GLY A 70 -22.49 13.79 -6.42
C GLY A 70 -22.17 14.77 -5.27
N GLN A 71 -21.64 14.27 -4.16
CA GLN A 71 -21.33 15.09 -2.96
C GLN A 71 -19.90 15.66 -2.95
N VAL A 72 -19.10 15.41 -4.00
CA VAL A 72 -17.73 15.89 -4.07
C VAL A 72 -17.68 17.38 -4.43
N ASP A 73 -17.08 18.20 -3.56
CA ASP A 73 -16.72 19.59 -3.90
C ASP A 73 -15.41 19.59 -4.69
N LEU A 74 -15.53 19.75 -6.01
CA LEU A 74 -14.39 19.71 -6.93
C LEU A 74 -13.33 20.79 -6.60
N ALA A 75 -13.76 22.01 -6.25
CA ALA A 75 -12.83 23.08 -5.93
C ALA A 75 -12.04 22.78 -4.66
N ARG A 76 -12.68 22.16 -3.68
CA ARG A 76 -12.02 21.69 -2.46
C ARG A 76 -11.10 20.51 -2.76
N ALA A 77 -11.54 19.52 -3.56
CA ALA A 77 -10.71 18.38 -3.96
C ALA A 77 -9.42 18.84 -4.66
N GLN A 78 -9.51 19.81 -5.57
CA GLN A 78 -8.35 20.40 -6.24
C GLN A 78 -7.40 21.12 -5.26
N ARG A 79 -7.94 21.86 -4.28
CA ARG A 79 -7.12 22.51 -3.23
C ARG A 79 -6.43 21.48 -2.35
N GLU A 80 -7.15 20.44 -1.88
CA GLU A 80 -6.59 19.36 -1.07
C GLU A 80 -5.47 18.63 -1.82
N SER A 81 -5.69 18.32 -3.11
CA SER A 81 -4.68 17.72 -3.99
C SER A 81 -3.46 18.62 -4.16
N GLY A 82 -3.64 19.92 -4.37
CA GLY A 82 -2.54 20.88 -4.47
C GLY A 82 -1.70 20.98 -3.21
N VAL A 83 -2.33 21.00 -2.03
CA VAL A 83 -1.65 20.98 -0.73
C VAL A 83 -0.89 19.66 -0.56
N TYR A 84 -1.51 18.52 -0.88
CA TYR A 84 -0.87 17.21 -0.80
C TYR A 84 0.37 17.12 -1.70
N CYS A 85 0.30 17.55 -2.96
CA CYS A 85 1.47 17.63 -3.84
C CYS A 85 2.55 18.56 -3.30
N GLY A 86 2.15 19.68 -2.69
CA GLY A 86 3.07 20.59 -2.00
C GLY A 86 3.80 19.94 -0.83
N ILE A 87 3.11 19.11 -0.04
CA ILE A 87 3.69 18.32 1.06
C ILE A 87 4.71 17.33 0.50
N LEU A 88 4.36 16.57 -0.54
CA LEU A 88 5.27 15.59 -1.16
C LEU A 88 6.56 16.27 -1.65
N ARG A 89 6.47 17.43 -2.30
CA ARG A 89 7.64 18.17 -2.81
C ARG A 89 8.46 18.86 -1.72
N GLN A 90 7.81 19.60 -0.83
CA GLN A 90 8.48 20.54 0.06
C GLN A 90 8.81 19.93 1.43
N LYS A 91 7.95 19.06 1.95
CA LYS A 91 8.15 18.43 3.27
C LYS A 91 8.88 17.12 3.17
N LEU A 92 8.56 16.30 2.13
CA LEU A 92 9.21 15.02 1.92
C LEU A 92 10.38 15.09 0.94
N GLY A 93 10.55 16.20 0.21
CA GLY A 93 11.66 16.38 -0.74
C GLY A 93 11.59 15.51 -1.98
N LEU A 94 10.38 15.04 -2.36
CA LEU A 94 10.20 14.08 -3.45
C LEU A 94 10.16 14.77 -4.82
N GLN A 95 10.68 14.09 -5.84
CA GLN A 95 10.38 14.41 -7.23
C GLN A 95 8.97 13.91 -7.54
N VAL A 96 8.05 14.83 -7.78
CA VAL A 96 6.65 14.49 -8.05
C VAL A 96 6.41 14.47 -9.56
N VAL A 97 6.07 13.30 -10.07
CA VAL A 97 5.60 13.10 -11.44
C VAL A 97 4.08 13.27 -11.45
N GLU A 98 3.61 14.31 -12.11
CA GLU A 98 2.18 14.59 -12.21
C GLU A 98 1.66 14.06 -13.55
N LEU A 99 0.75 13.10 -13.48
CA LEU A 99 -0.03 12.67 -14.63
C LEU A 99 -1.20 13.67 -14.83
N PRO A 100 -1.53 14.01 -16.07
CA PRO A 100 -2.66 14.90 -16.32
C PRO A 100 -3.98 14.29 -15.83
N PRO A 101 -4.95 15.12 -15.41
CA PRO A 101 -6.30 14.65 -15.15
C PRO A 101 -6.89 14.05 -16.44
N ASN A 102 -7.73 13.03 -16.29
CA ASN A 102 -8.42 12.39 -17.39
C ASN A 102 -9.89 12.26 -17.05
N GLU A 103 -10.74 12.89 -17.84
CA GLU A 103 -12.18 12.93 -17.61
C GLU A 103 -12.89 11.57 -17.78
N GLU A 104 -12.24 10.62 -18.46
CA GLU A 104 -12.73 9.24 -18.55
C GLU A 104 -12.43 8.43 -17.29
N LEU A 105 -11.61 8.96 -16.36
CA LEU A 105 -11.15 8.30 -15.16
C LEU A 105 -11.56 9.11 -13.91
N PRO A 106 -12.83 9.09 -13.52
CA PRO A 106 -13.32 9.95 -12.43
C PRO A 106 -12.65 9.65 -11.08
N ARG A 107 -12.09 8.45 -10.90
CA ARG A 107 -11.29 8.06 -9.73
C ARG A 107 -9.79 8.07 -9.98
N GLY A 108 -9.33 8.60 -11.10
CA GLY A 108 -7.93 8.59 -11.52
C GLY A 108 -6.97 9.27 -10.54
N GLN A 109 -7.45 10.14 -9.64
CA GLN A 109 -6.67 10.70 -8.54
C GLN A 109 -6.18 9.61 -7.56
N LEU A 110 -6.85 8.45 -7.47
CA LEU A 110 -6.45 7.33 -6.61
C LEU A 110 -5.31 6.53 -7.25
N THR A 111 -4.29 7.22 -7.71
CA THR A 111 -3.14 6.66 -8.44
C THR A 111 -2.39 5.62 -7.60
N GLY A 112 -2.37 5.81 -6.27
CA GLY A 112 -1.72 4.89 -5.32
C GLY A 112 -2.36 3.49 -5.24
N ASP A 113 -3.59 3.31 -5.77
CA ASP A 113 -4.23 2.00 -5.85
C ASP A 113 -3.71 1.18 -7.05
N MET A 114 -3.07 1.84 -8.02
CA MET A 114 -2.77 1.27 -9.33
C MET A 114 -1.42 0.55 -9.39
N ALA A 115 -0.52 0.79 -8.46
CA ALA A 115 0.77 0.10 -8.43
C ALA A 115 1.42 0.13 -7.04
N VAL A 116 2.28 -0.85 -6.81
CA VAL A 116 3.19 -0.92 -5.66
C VAL A 116 4.61 -1.01 -6.15
N VAL A 117 5.52 -0.23 -5.55
CA VAL A 117 6.95 -0.27 -5.86
C VAL A 117 7.72 -0.69 -4.61
N ILE A 118 8.37 -1.84 -4.68
CA ILE A 118 9.23 -2.36 -3.61
C ILE A 118 10.59 -2.68 -4.22
N ALA A 119 11.65 -2.16 -3.64
CA ALA A 119 13.02 -2.28 -4.13
C ALA A 119 13.16 -1.79 -5.58
N ASP A 120 13.51 -2.66 -6.51
CA ASP A 120 13.70 -2.37 -7.94
C ASP A 120 12.51 -2.79 -8.82
N THR A 121 11.43 -3.24 -8.20
CA THR A 121 10.29 -3.84 -8.90
C THR A 121 9.02 -3.04 -8.68
N ALA A 122 8.34 -2.70 -9.76
CA ALA A 122 7.00 -2.13 -9.78
C ALA A 122 5.98 -3.20 -10.18
N LEU A 123 4.99 -3.44 -9.34
CA LEU A 123 3.83 -4.29 -9.64
C LEU A 123 2.64 -3.40 -9.98
N ILE A 124 2.20 -3.45 -11.23
CA ILE A 124 0.96 -2.80 -11.67
C ILE A 124 -0.21 -3.72 -11.30
N THR A 125 -1.18 -3.15 -10.60
CA THR A 125 -2.34 -3.88 -10.07
C THR A 125 -3.39 -4.15 -11.15
N ARG A 126 -4.42 -4.90 -10.77
CA ARG A 126 -5.60 -5.15 -11.60
C ARG A 126 -6.84 -4.90 -10.76
N PRO A 127 -7.41 -3.69 -10.80
CA PRO A 127 -8.61 -3.36 -10.03
C PRO A 127 -9.77 -4.32 -10.30
N SER A 128 -10.51 -4.67 -9.25
CA SER A 128 -11.70 -5.51 -9.35
C SER A 128 -12.80 -4.87 -10.21
N VAL A 129 -12.90 -3.54 -10.14
CA VAL A 129 -13.85 -2.74 -10.94
C VAL A 129 -13.31 -2.55 -12.36
N PRO A 130 -13.96 -3.11 -13.40
CA PRO A 130 -13.45 -3.04 -14.76
C PRO A 130 -13.22 -1.61 -15.28
N ALA A 131 -14.07 -0.66 -14.91
CA ALA A 131 -13.93 0.74 -15.31
C ALA A 131 -12.63 1.38 -14.82
N ARG A 132 -12.10 0.94 -13.66
CA ARG A 132 -10.86 1.46 -13.10
C ARG A 132 -9.59 0.87 -13.73
N ARG A 133 -9.69 -0.20 -14.51
CA ARG A 133 -8.51 -0.86 -15.09
C ARG A 133 -7.74 0.04 -16.05
N LYS A 134 -8.43 0.98 -16.71
CA LYS A 134 -7.78 2.01 -17.56
C LYS A 134 -6.92 3.01 -16.74
N GLU A 135 -7.10 3.08 -15.43
CA GLU A 135 -6.30 3.96 -14.56
C GLU A 135 -4.83 3.54 -14.53
N THR A 136 -4.53 2.27 -14.87
CA THR A 136 -3.15 1.74 -14.96
C THR A 136 -2.46 2.10 -16.28
N ASP A 137 -3.19 2.60 -17.28
CA ASP A 137 -2.63 2.92 -18.60
C ASP A 137 -1.47 3.92 -18.48
N GLY A 138 -0.37 3.60 -19.16
CA GLY A 138 0.83 4.42 -19.17
C GLY A 138 1.78 4.23 -17.98
N LEU A 139 1.38 3.51 -16.92
CA LEU A 139 2.26 3.27 -15.78
C LEU A 139 3.44 2.34 -16.14
N GLN A 140 3.23 1.36 -17.02
CA GLN A 140 4.31 0.50 -17.49
C GLN A 140 5.46 1.34 -18.08
N LYS A 141 5.14 2.18 -19.06
CA LYS A 141 6.13 3.05 -19.71
C LYS A 141 6.82 3.97 -18.70
N LEU A 142 6.05 4.56 -17.78
CA LEU A 142 6.60 5.42 -16.73
C LEU A 142 7.63 4.68 -15.86
N PHE A 143 7.31 3.47 -15.40
CA PHE A 143 8.23 2.69 -14.57
C PHE A 143 9.45 2.20 -15.35
N GLU A 144 9.30 1.84 -16.62
CA GLU A 144 10.43 1.51 -17.52
C GLU A 144 11.37 2.71 -17.71
N GLU A 145 10.82 3.92 -17.90
CA GLU A 145 11.60 5.17 -17.97
C GLU A 145 12.34 5.45 -16.66
N LEU A 146 11.71 5.11 -15.52
CA LEU A 146 12.32 5.17 -14.20
C LEU A 146 13.26 4.00 -13.89
N LYS A 147 13.48 3.07 -14.84
CA LYS A 147 14.39 1.91 -14.73
C LYS A 147 13.98 0.87 -13.67
N PHE A 148 12.69 0.69 -13.45
CA PHE A 148 12.16 -0.40 -12.64
C PHE A 148 11.93 -1.67 -13.48
N ARG A 149 12.05 -2.82 -12.83
CA ARG A 149 11.49 -4.06 -13.36
C ARG A 149 9.96 -3.97 -13.21
N VAL A 150 9.23 -4.04 -14.32
CA VAL A 150 7.79 -3.93 -14.32
C VAL A 150 7.14 -5.31 -14.38
N CYS A 151 6.21 -5.56 -13.47
CA CYS A 151 5.35 -6.72 -13.47
C CYS A 151 3.90 -6.23 -13.51
N GLU A 152 3.05 -6.94 -14.24
CA GLU A 152 1.61 -6.64 -14.32
C GLU A 152 0.80 -7.85 -13.87
N VAL A 153 -0.34 -7.59 -13.22
CA VAL A 153 -1.33 -8.62 -12.91
C VAL A 153 -2.16 -8.88 -14.16
N THR A 154 -1.75 -9.88 -14.95
CA THR A 154 -2.40 -10.26 -16.23
C THR A 154 -3.44 -11.36 -16.07
N ASP A 155 -3.48 -12.05 -14.92
CA ASP A 155 -4.45 -13.12 -14.64
C ASP A 155 -5.86 -12.51 -14.51
N GLU A 156 -6.77 -12.91 -15.41
CA GLU A 156 -8.13 -12.37 -15.45
C GLU A 156 -8.96 -12.68 -14.21
N SER A 157 -8.63 -13.76 -13.51
CA SER A 157 -9.29 -14.15 -12.25
C SER A 157 -8.76 -13.39 -11.04
N ALA A 158 -7.62 -12.69 -11.17
CA ALA A 158 -7.05 -11.90 -10.10
C ALA A 158 -7.73 -10.52 -10.00
N ALA A 159 -7.97 -10.11 -8.77
CA ALA A 159 -8.32 -8.73 -8.41
C ALA A 159 -7.32 -8.26 -7.36
N LEU A 160 -6.71 -7.11 -7.59
CA LEU A 160 -5.70 -6.54 -6.71
C LEU A 160 -5.79 -5.02 -6.72
N ASP A 161 -5.91 -4.44 -5.54
CA ASP A 161 -5.83 -3.00 -5.29
C ASP A 161 -4.64 -2.73 -4.36
N ALA A 162 -3.77 -1.77 -4.69
CA ALA A 162 -2.58 -1.53 -3.88
C ALA A 162 -2.90 -0.95 -2.48
N SER A 163 -4.10 -0.43 -2.26
CA SER A 163 -4.58 -0.05 -0.92
C SER A 163 -4.80 -1.25 0.01
N ASP A 164 -4.79 -2.48 -0.52
CA ASP A 164 -4.76 -3.71 0.28
C ASP A 164 -3.34 -4.24 0.54
N ILE A 165 -2.30 -3.61 0.02
CA ILE A 165 -0.92 -4.05 0.21
C ILE A 165 -0.21 -3.16 1.24
N LEU A 166 0.18 -3.74 2.36
CA LEU A 166 0.99 -3.10 3.40
C LEU A 166 2.39 -3.72 3.41
N PHE A 167 3.37 -2.97 2.93
CA PHE A 167 4.78 -3.34 3.02
C PHE A 167 5.38 -2.73 4.30
N THR A 168 5.92 -3.56 5.17
CA THR A 168 6.48 -3.14 6.46
C THR A 168 7.97 -2.79 6.39
N GLY A 169 8.61 -3.09 5.25
CA GLY A 169 10.07 -3.05 5.09
C GLY A 169 10.73 -4.41 5.25
N THR A 170 10.05 -5.40 5.86
CA THR A 170 10.55 -6.76 6.08
C THR A 170 9.63 -7.84 5.53
N GLU A 171 8.35 -7.58 5.47
CA GLU A 171 7.32 -8.49 4.97
C GLU A 171 6.16 -7.71 4.34
N ILE A 172 5.24 -8.42 3.73
CA ILE A 172 4.07 -7.84 3.06
C ILE A 172 2.81 -8.48 3.63
N PHE A 173 1.89 -7.64 4.12
CA PHE A 173 0.52 -8.05 4.41
C PHE A 173 -0.39 -7.65 3.27
N VAL A 174 -1.23 -8.58 2.81
CA VAL A 174 -2.20 -8.34 1.75
C VAL A 174 -3.61 -8.53 2.28
N GLY A 175 -4.41 -7.48 2.27
CA GLY A 175 -5.82 -7.53 2.61
C GLY A 175 -6.59 -8.36 1.58
N VAL A 176 -7.31 -9.39 2.03
CA VAL A 176 -8.30 -10.07 1.20
C VAL A 176 -9.64 -9.42 1.50
N SER A 177 -10.07 -8.57 0.59
CA SER A 177 -11.18 -7.63 0.74
C SER A 177 -12.22 -7.84 -0.38
N LYS A 178 -13.17 -6.93 -0.48
CA LYS A 178 -14.06 -6.83 -1.65
C LYS A 178 -13.29 -6.51 -2.96
N TRP A 179 -12.14 -5.84 -2.83
CA TRP A 179 -11.36 -5.29 -3.93
C TRP A 179 -10.17 -6.16 -4.34
N THR A 180 -9.67 -6.98 -3.40
CA THR A 180 -8.51 -7.85 -3.57
C THR A 180 -8.85 -9.27 -3.18
N ASN A 181 -8.62 -10.23 -4.09
CA ASN A 181 -8.87 -11.64 -3.83
C ASN A 181 -7.55 -12.42 -3.59
N LEU A 182 -7.68 -13.69 -3.18
CA LEU A 182 -6.52 -14.57 -2.94
C LEU A 182 -5.62 -14.69 -4.17
N ARG A 183 -6.19 -14.67 -5.38
CA ARG A 183 -5.41 -14.75 -6.60
C ARG A 183 -4.56 -13.49 -6.81
N GLY A 184 -5.09 -12.30 -6.45
CA GLY A 184 -4.31 -11.07 -6.39
C GLY A 184 -3.16 -11.16 -5.39
N ALA A 185 -3.40 -11.69 -4.19
CA ALA A 185 -2.36 -11.90 -3.19
C ALA A 185 -1.26 -12.87 -3.65
N GLU A 186 -1.62 -13.96 -4.38
CA GLU A 186 -0.64 -14.85 -4.99
C GLU A 186 0.25 -14.13 -6.03
N MET A 187 -0.31 -13.17 -6.78
CA MET A 187 0.49 -12.37 -7.73
C MET A 187 1.49 -11.48 -7.00
N VAL A 188 1.12 -10.92 -5.83
CA VAL A 188 2.07 -10.18 -4.98
C VAL A 188 3.20 -11.08 -4.54
N ALA A 189 2.91 -12.29 -4.03
CA ALA A 189 3.91 -13.26 -3.60
C ALA A 189 4.84 -13.71 -4.73
N LYS A 190 4.30 -13.91 -5.93
CA LYS A 190 5.11 -14.25 -7.12
C LYS A 190 6.02 -13.12 -7.58
N THR A 191 5.59 -11.88 -7.41
CA THR A 191 6.36 -10.70 -7.82
C THR A 191 7.48 -10.41 -6.83
N TYR A 192 7.18 -10.48 -5.53
CA TYR A 192 8.09 -10.11 -4.44
C TYR A 192 8.56 -11.35 -3.67
N GLN A 193 9.21 -12.28 -4.38
CA GLN A 193 9.64 -13.59 -3.85
C GLN A 193 10.60 -13.50 -2.66
N ASP A 194 11.24 -12.36 -2.53
CA ASP A 194 12.18 -12.10 -1.44
C ASP A 194 11.50 -11.77 -0.11
N TYR A 195 10.21 -11.54 -0.08
CA TYR A 195 9.46 -11.16 1.11
C TYR A 195 8.43 -12.22 1.49
N ALA A 196 8.25 -12.43 2.78
CA ALA A 196 7.09 -13.19 3.27
C ALA A 196 5.81 -12.41 2.96
N VAL A 197 4.80 -13.10 2.40
CA VAL A 197 3.49 -12.52 2.08
C VAL A 197 2.43 -13.24 2.88
N SER A 198 1.72 -12.49 3.73
CA SER A 198 0.63 -13.00 4.56
C SER A 198 -0.69 -12.33 4.21
N THR A 199 -1.78 -13.10 4.17
CA THR A 199 -3.10 -12.56 3.85
C THR A 199 -3.90 -12.23 5.10
N ILE A 200 -4.53 -11.06 5.11
CA ILE A 200 -5.36 -10.55 6.20
C ILE A 200 -6.80 -10.39 5.70
N PRO A 201 -7.79 -11.10 6.27
CA PRO A 201 -9.19 -10.90 5.89
C PRO A 201 -9.67 -9.50 6.25
N VAL A 202 -10.23 -8.79 5.29
CA VAL A 202 -10.81 -7.46 5.45
C VAL A 202 -12.30 -7.53 5.12
N SER A 203 -13.15 -7.12 6.05
CA SER A 203 -14.61 -7.15 5.88
C SER A 203 -15.18 -5.78 5.50
N GLY A 204 -16.35 -5.79 4.88
CA GLY A 204 -17.03 -4.58 4.42
C GLY A 204 -16.43 -4.00 3.14
N ASP A 205 -16.65 -2.71 2.93
CA ASP A 205 -16.18 -1.97 1.76
C ASP A 205 -14.83 -1.28 2.02
N LEU A 206 -14.01 -1.87 2.90
CA LEU A 206 -12.71 -1.34 3.31
C LEU A 206 -11.57 -2.04 2.58
N HIS A 207 -10.44 -1.34 2.44
CA HIS A 207 -9.13 -1.89 2.16
C HIS A 207 -8.36 -2.09 3.47
N LEU A 208 -7.29 -2.87 3.45
CA LEU A 208 -6.41 -3.02 4.61
C LEU A 208 -5.88 -1.66 5.09
N LYS A 209 -5.42 -0.81 4.17
CA LYS A 209 -4.91 0.53 4.50
C LYS A 209 -5.99 1.55 4.85
N SER A 210 -7.28 1.19 4.83
CA SER A 210 -8.34 2.07 5.34
C SER A 210 -8.24 2.29 6.85
N PHE A 211 -7.60 1.37 7.59
CA PHE A 211 -7.52 1.41 9.04
C PHE A 211 -6.13 1.09 9.60
N CYS A 212 -5.10 0.98 8.76
CA CYS A 212 -3.72 0.82 9.20
C CYS A 212 -2.70 1.39 8.20
N SER A 213 -1.52 1.73 8.68
CA SER A 213 -0.35 2.10 7.89
C SER A 213 0.93 1.96 8.72
N MET A 214 2.09 2.02 8.07
CA MET A 214 3.35 2.12 8.80
C MET A 214 3.57 3.54 9.32
N GLY A 215 3.88 3.65 10.60
CA GLY A 215 4.27 4.90 11.25
C GLY A 215 5.78 5.04 11.46
N GLY A 216 6.53 3.98 11.18
CA GLY A 216 7.98 3.89 11.33
C GLY A 216 8.48 2.54 10.85
N PRO A 217 9.80 2.25 10.95
CA PRO A 217 10.36 0.96 10.50
C PRO A 217 9.74 -0.26 11.20
N ASP A 218 9.40 -0.11 12.48
CA ASP A 218 8.82 -1.18 13.30
C ASP A 218 7.53 -0.70 14.00
N THR A 219 6.91 0.37 13.51
CA THR A 219 5.72 0.97 14.11
C THR A 219 4.54 0.88 13.16
N LEU A 220 3.48 0.24 13.62
CA LEU A 220 2.19 0.14 12.92
C LEU A 220 1.20 1.13 13.54
N ILE A 221 0.64 2.01 12.73
CA ILE A 221 -0.50 2.85 13.11
C ILE A 221 -1.76 2.07 12.76
N ILE A 222 -2.68 1.96 13.72
CA ILE A 222 -3.89 1.14 13.58
C ILE A 222 -5.11 1.86 14.16
N GLY A 223 -6.27 1.71 13.54
CA GLY A 223 -7.54 2.19 14.05
C GLY A 223 -8.05 1.39 15.24
N SER A 224 -9.15 1.84 15.84
CA SER A 224 -9.72 1.22 17.04
C SER A 224 -10.96 0.38 16.78
N SER A 225 -11.43 0.25 15.55
CA SER A 225 -12.60 -0.57 15.19
C SER A 225 -12.39 -2.06 15.42
N ASP A 226 -13.49 -2.83 15.40
CA ASP A 226 -13.42 -4.29 15.46
C ASP A 226 -12.67 -4.88 14.26
N ALA A 227 -12.80 -4.27 13.08
CA ALA A 227 -12.08 -4.69 11.89
C ALA A 227 -10.57 -4.48 12.06
N ALA A 228 -10.15 -3.32 12.54
CA ALA A 228 -8.75 -3.00 12.82
C ALA A 228 -8.15 -3.94 13.88
N ARG A 229 -8.86 -4.17 15.01
CA ARG A 229 -8.41 -5.10 16.05
C ARG A 229 -8.26 -6.53 15.57
N LYS A 230 -9.19 -7.03 14.73
CA LYS A 230 -9.10 -8.37 14.16
C LYS A 230 -7.91 -8.49 13.20
N ALA A 231 -7.70 -7.48 12.36
CA ALA A 231 -6.57 -7.44 11.43
C ALA A 231 -5.22 -7.42 12.20
N LEU A 232 -5.08 -6.58 13.22
CA LEU A 232 -3.89 -6.52 14.06
C LEU A 232 -3.58 -7.88 14.69
N LYS A 233 -4.57 -8.49 15.35
CA LYS A 233 -4.42 -9.82 15.95
C LYS A 233 -3.96 -10.88 14.94
N MET A 234 -4.47 -10.80 13.70
CA MET A 234 -4.08 -11.73 12.64
C MET A 234 -2.64 -11.46 12.21
N MET A 235 -2.24 -10.19 12.03
CA MET A 235 -0.86 -9.81 11.71
C MET A 235 0.11 -10.33 12.77
N GLU A 236 -0.18 -10.12 14.06
CA GLU A 236 0.63 -10.60 15.20
C GLU A 236 0.78 -12.13 15.22
N GLN A 237 -0.21 -12.87 14.75
CA GLN A 237 -0.16 -14.34 14.67
C GLN A 237 0.65 -14.87 13.48
N LEU A 238 0.77 -14.08 12.42
CA LEU A 238 1.37 -14.50 11.15
C LEU A 238 2.82 -14.03 10.99
N THR A 239 3.20 -12.99 11.73
CA THR A 239 4.54 -12.41 11.66
C THR A 239 5.52 -13.10 12.59
N ASP A 240 6.77 -13.15 12.16
CA ASP A 240 7.93 -13.47 13.03
C ASP A 240 8.60 -12.18 13.55
N HIS A 241 8.09 -10.97 13.16
CA HIS A 241 8.61 -9.68 13.57
C HIS A 241 7.77 -9.08 14.70
N HIS A 242 8.37 -8.18 15.47
CA HIS A 242 7.65 -7.42 16.48
C HIS A 242 7.42 -5.99 15.99
N TYR A 243 6.15 -5.55 16.00
CA TYR A 243 5.76 -4.19 15.68
C TYR A 243 5.22 -3.49 16.93
N GLU A 244 5.74 -2.30 17.20
CA GLU A 244 5.06 -1.39 18.11
C GLU A 244 3.78 -0.87 17.46
N THR A 245 2.71 -0.73 18.24
CA THR A 245 1.43 -0.26 17.73
C THR A 245 1.05 1.09 18.30
N LEU A 246 0.70 2.03 17.42
CA LEU A 246 0.07 3.28 17.79
C LEU A 246 -1.41 3.22 17.39
N THR A 247 -2.28 3.06 18.37
CA THR A 247 -3.73 3.00 18.12
C THR A 247 -4.33 4.41 18.11
N VAL A 248 -5.10 4.71 17.07
CA VAL A 248 -5.86 5.96 16.92
C VAL A 248 -7.37 5.71 17.02
N PRO A 249 -8.16 6.65 17.55
CA PRO A 249 -9.61 6.48 17.69
C PRO A 249 -10.34 6.27 16.38
N ASP A 250 -9.94 6.98 15.33
CA ASP A 250 -10.62 7.02 14.04
C ASP A 250 -9.87 6.17 13.01
N ASP A 251 -10.50 5.13 12.48
CA ASP A 251 -9.89 4.25 11.47
C ASP A 251 -9.29 4.99 10.27
N PRO A 252 -9.99 5.97 9.64
CA PRO A 252 -9.43 6.68 8.49
C PRO A 252 -8.18 7.52 8.83
N ALA A 253 -8.02 7.91 10.10
CA ALA A 253 -6.84 8.63 10.55
C ALA A 253 -5.61 7.72 10.69
N ALA A 254 -5.80 6.39 10.77
CA ALA A 254 -4.70 5.44 10.78
C ALA A 254 -3.99 5.33 9.43
N ASN A 255 -4.57 5.86 8.34
CA ASN A 255 -3.91 5.94 7.05
C ASN A 255 -2.98 7.15 7.00
N CYS A 256 -1.70 6.92 7.23
CA CYS A 256 -0.63 7.91 7.26
C CYS A 256 0.45 7.58 6.23
N ILE A 257 1.30 8.57 5.94
CA ILE A 257 2.52 8.37 5.16
C ILE A 257 3.72 8.66 6.08
N TYR A 258 4.44 7.61 6.42
CA TYR A 258 5.72 7.74 7.09
C TYR A 258 6.82 7.94 6.06
N ALA A 259 7.68 8.93 6.26
CA ALA A 259 8.85 9.17 5.42
C ALA A 259 10.09 9.52 6.25
N ARG A 260 11.26 9.04 5.80
CA ARG A 260 12.56 9.43 6.33
C ARG A 260 13.21 10.45 5.42
N VAL A 261 13.30 11.67 5.88
CA VAL A 261 13.90 12.78 5.15
C VAL A 261 15.30 13.02 5.70
N GLY A 262 16.33 12.67 4.92
CA GLY A 262 17.71 12.71 5.39
C GLY A 262 18.05 11.63 6.43
N PRO A 263 19.16 11.78 7.16
CA PRO A 263 19.69 10.69 8.00
C PRO A 263 18.93 10.47 9.32
N LYS A 264 18.23 11.47 9.86
CA LYS A 264 17.64 11.42 11.21
C LYS A 264 16.25 12.04 11.31
N SER A 265 15.63 12.49 10.23
CA SER A 265 14.33 13.15 10.29
C SER A 265 13.20 12.19 9.90
N ASN A 266 12.38 11.81 10.87
CA ASN A 266 11.14 11.10 10.64
C ASN A 266 10.02 12.11 10.37
N VAL A 267 9.29 11.93 9.30
CA VAL A 267 8.13 12.75 8.95
C VAL A 267 6.91 11.85 8.89
N LEU A 268 5.83 12.28 9.52
CA LEU A 268 4.53 11.61 9.43
C LEU A 268 3.52 12.57 8.81
N VAL A 269 3.06 12.26 7.60
CA VAL A 269 1.91 12.93 7.00
C VAL A 269 0.66 12.21 7.48
N HIS A 270 -0.22 12.94 8.15
CA HIS A 270 -1.41 12.39 8.80
C HIS A 270 -2.65 13.24 8.51
N ARG A 271 -3.83 12.70 8.76
CA ARG A 271 -5.09 13.44 8.60
C ARG A 271 -5.15 14.63 9.56
N SER A 272 -5.73 15.72 9.08
CA SER A 272 -5.78 16.98 9.83
C SER A 272 -6.63 16.88 11.10
N ALA A 273 -6.36 17.74 12.09
CA ALA A 273 -7.16 17.85 13.30
C ALA A 273 -8.58 18.39 13.04
N GLU A 274 -8.80 19.07 11.91
CA GLU A 274 -10.13 19.49 11.48
C GLU A 274 -11.01 18.30 11.11
N GLU A 275 -10.40 17.22 10.60
CA GLU A 275 -11.10 16.00 10.23
C GLU A 275 -11.22 15.03 11.41
N PHE A 276 -10.12 14.83 12.16
CA PHE A 276 -10.00 13.84 13.23
C PHE A 276 -9.23 14.42 14.42
N PRO A 277 -9.87 15.26 15.26
CA PRO A 277 -9.17 15.95 16.34
C PRO A 277 -8.57 15.01 17.38
N ASP A 278 -9.27 13.94 17.75
CA ASP A 278 -8.83 13.00 18.79
C ASP A 278 -7.64 12.16 18.29
N SER A 279 -7.68 11.71 17.04
CA SER A 279 -6.55 10.99 16.42
C SER A 279 -5.34 11.90 16.25
N ALA A 280 -5.52 13.16 15.89
CA ALA A 280 -4.44 14.14 15.80
C ALA A 280 -3.71 14.35 17.13
N GLN A 281 -4.42 14.32 18.27
CA GLN A 281 -3.80 14.38 19.60
C GLN A 281 -2.92 13.16 19.90
N VAL A 282 -3.28 11.97 19.39
CA VAL A 282 -2.46 10.77 19.55
C VAL A 282 -1.11 10.93 18.87
N PHE A 283 -1.08 11.51 17.66
CA PHE A 283 0.17 11.73 16.92
C PHE A 283 1.13 12.69 17.63
N GLN A 284 0.62 13.64 18.42
CA GLN A 284 1.46 14.57 19.19
C GLN A 284 2.37 13.86 20.21
N LYS A 285 2.11 12.59 20.54
CA LYS A 285 2.99 11.77 21.39
C LYS A 285 4.28 11.35 20.68
N LEU A 286 4.33 11.45 19.36
CA LEU A 286 5.50 11.13 18.55
C LEU A 286 6.50 12.31 18.55
N THR A 287 7.27 12.44 19.64
CA THR A 287 8.16 13.60 19.86
C THR A 287 9.33 13.68 18.88
N ASP A 288 9.75 12.56 18.30
CA ASP A 288 10.88 12.48 17.37
C ASP A 288 10.45 12.57 15.89
N TYR A 289 9.20 13.02 15.66
CA TYR A 289 8.63 13.14 14.32
C TYR A 289 8.32 14.59 13.97
N THR A 290 8.51 14.93 12.71
CA THR A 290 7.88 16.12 12.13
C THR A 290 6.48 15.73 11.67
N LEU A 291 5.47 16.23 12.34
CA LEU A 291 4.07 15.97 12.02
C LEU A 291 3.59 16.93 10.95
N VAL A 292 3.02 16.42 9.87
CA VAL A 292 2.52 17.20 8.73
C VAL A 292 1.07 16.87 8.49
N PRO A 293 0.12 17.75 8.89
CA PRO A 293 -1.29 17.52 8.65
C PRO A 293 -1.64 17.69 7.16
N ALA A 294 -2.50 16.81 6.66
CA ALA A 294 -3.03 16.85 5.31
C ALA A 294 -4.52 16.48 5.32
N SER A 295 -5.34 17.31 4.68
CA SER A 295 -6.76 17.02 4.50
C SER A 295 -6.97 16.11 3.29
N CYS A 296 -7.92 15.20 3.42
CA CYS A 296 -8.28 14.20 2.40
C CYS A 296 -9.80 13.99 2.37
N THR A 297 -10.55 15.07 2.66
CA THR A 297 -12.00 15.02 2.87
C THR A 297 -12.74 14.62 1.60
N GLU A 298 -12.42 15.28 0.49
CA GLU A 298 -13.18 15.08 -0.75
C GLU A 298 -12.87 13.72 -1.38
N VAL A 299 -11.60 13.32 -1.38
CA VAL A 299 -11.21 12.01 -1.94
C VAL A 299 -11.72 10.85 -1.07
N SER A 300 -11.94 11.08 0.22
CA SER A 300 -12.52 10.06 1.12
C SER A 300 -13.98 9.73 0.77
N LYS A 301 -14.73 10.67 0.18
CA LYS A 301 -16.11 10.45 -0.27
C LYS A 301 -16.21 9.43 -1.41
N ILE A 302 -15.11 9.23 -2.14
CA ILE A 302 -14.99 8.23 -3.20
C ILE A 302 -14.17 7.01 -2.78
N GLY A 303 -13.97 6.82 -1.48
CA GLY A 303 -13.25 5.67 -0.91
C GLY A 303 -11.73 5.81 -0.92
N GLY A 304 -11.20 7.00 -1.22
CA GLY A 304 -9.75 7.25 -1.20
C GLY A 304 -9.21 7.61 0.18
N CYS A 305 -7.89 7.64 0.29
CA CYS A 305 -7.14 8.00 1.49
C CYS A 305 -5.78 8.61 1.10
N LEU A 306 -4.99 9.05 2.06
CA LEU A 306 -3.68 9.70 1.77
C LEU A 306 -2.77 8.79 0.94
N THR A 307 -2.65 7.50 1.29
CA THR A 307 -1.80 6.56 0.57
C THR A 307 -2.35 6.15 -0.80
N ALA A 308 -3.65 6.32 -1.03
CA ALA A 308 -4.28 6.05 -2.32
C ALA A 308 -4.02 7.17 -3.36
N CYS A 309 -3.64 8.39 -2.91
CA CYS A 309 -3.45 9.53 -3.79
C CYS A 309 -2.07 9.56 -4.49
N ALA A 310 -1.13 8.71 -4.12
CA ALA A 310 0.20 8.68 -4.72
C ALA A 310 0.82 7.30 -4.73
N ILE A 311 1.55 6.97 -5.80
CA ILE A 311 2.50 5.86 -5.79
C ILE A 311 3.83 6.40 -5.26
N LEU A 312 4.25 5.92 -4.09
CA LEU A 312 5.51 6.32 -3.46
C LEU A 312 6.63 5.38 -3.93
N ILE A 313 7.73 5.95 -4.37
CA ILE A 313 8.82 5.25 -5.03
C ILE A 313 10.13 5.51 -4.30
N ASN A 314 10.82 4.43 -3.95
CA ASN A 314 12.19 4.47 -3.50
C ASN A 314 13.10 4.01 -4.63
N ARG A 315 13.68 4.95 -5.38
CA ARG A 315 14.67 4.66 -6.41
C ARG A 315 16.07 4.70 -5.80
N LYS A 316 16.83 3.61 -5.92
CA LYS A 316 18.27 3.67 -5.66
C LYS A 316 18.87 4.64 -6.67
N LEU A 317 19.45 5.73 -6.17
CA LEU A 317 20.33 6.54 -6.99
C LEU A 317 21.60 5.71 -7.18
N ASP A 318 21.96 5.39 -8.43
CA ASP A 318 23.28 4.88 -8.77
C ASP A 318 24.27 6.03 -8.46
N ILE A 319 24.93 5.95 -7.29
CA ILE A 319 26.02 6.84 -6.89
C ILE A 319 27.32 6.15 -7.30
#